data_eb502b3c48d0b6335c8a875808aba7e4
#
_entry.id   eb502b3c48d0b6335c8a875808aba7e4
#
_cell.length_a   1.000
_cell.length_b   1.000
_cell.length_c   1.000
_cell.angle_alpha   90.00
_cell.angle_beta   90.00
_cell.angle_gamma   90.00
#
_symmetry.space_group_name_H-M   'P 1'
#
loop_
_entity.id
_entity.type
_entity.pdbx_description
1 polymer ?
#
loop_
_entity_poly.entity_id
_entity_poly.type
_entity_poly.pdbx_seq_one_letter_code
_entity_poly.pdbx_strand_id
1 'polypeptide(L)'
;MKTPIYFDNAATTPVHPKVFEKMKPFLEEEYGNPSSIHSFGRKARVAIEEARETIADFIGANPSEIYFTSGGTEANNFLIRGIVNAEFAESCRDEIITSDAEHHAVLDTYEELDKSNFKARLIEVNNQTKVELSKISNSISTKTSFASFMYANNETGSINPVKEISEILKPKNIFFHTDAVQSFGKIPVNVKELGIDALSASAHKINGILPSKRNWVCLREKWNTAFSSLIRRITRKK
;
A
#
# COMPACT_ATOMS: atom_id res chain seq x y z
N MET A 1 -37.30 3.14 -18.88
CA MET A 1 -35.92 3.48 -19.30
C MET A 1 -35.03 2.32 -18.93
N LYS A 2 -34.12 1.87 -19.81
CA LYS A 2 -33.14 0.83 -19.45
C LYS A 2 -32.11 1.46 -18.51
N THR A 3 -31.88 0.87 -17.34
CA THR A 3 -30.83 1.31 -16.41
C THR A 3 -29.47 1.12 -17.10
N PRO A 4 -28.60 2.15 -17.16
CA PRO A 4 -27.28 2.00 -17.76
C PRO A 4 -26.46 0.97 -16.97
N ILE A 5 -25.66 0.18 -17.68
CA ILE A 5 -24.78 -0.83 -17.09
C ILE A 5 -23.40 -0.19 -16.93
N TYR A 6 -22.85 -0.25 -15.71
CA TYR A 6 -21.49 0.24 -15.41
C TYR A 6 -20.49 -0.92 -15.46
N PHE A 7 -19.48 -0.81 -16.34
CA PHE A 7 -18.46 -1.83 -16.56
C PHE A 7 -17.05 -1.40 -16.13
N ASP A 8 -16.87 -0.19 -15.60
CA ASP A 8 -15.56 0.35 -15.22
C ASP A 8 -15.27 0.16 -13.71
N ASN A 9 -15.45 -1.07 -13.22
CA ASN A 9 -15.17 -1.38 -11.81
C ASN A 9 -13.67 -1.34 -11.44
N ALA A 10 -12.78 -1.31 -12.43
CA ALA A 10 -11.36 -1.09 -12.21
C ALA A 10 -11.05 0.37 -11.82
N ALA A 11 -11.82 1.34 -12.30
CA ALA A 11 -11.70 2.75 -11.90
C ALA A 11 -12.28 2.99 -10.50
N THR A 12 -13.50 2.50 -10.22
CA THR A 12 -14.14 2.58 -8.89
C THR A 12 -15.30 1.58 -8.81
N THR A 13 -15.77 1.30 -7.59
CA THR A 13 -16.95 0.45 -7.38
C THR A 13 -18.04 1.22 -6.61
N PRO A 14 -19.31 0.88 -6.79
CA PRO A 14 -20.38 1.45 -5.96
C PRO A 14 -20.19 1.05 -4.49
N VAL A 15 -20.59 1.94 -3.58
CA VAL A 15 -20.56 1.62 -2.14
C VAL A 15 -21.58 0.51 -1.84
N HIS A 16 -21.13 -0.53 -1.16
CA HIS A 16 -22.03 -1.61 -0.77
C HIS A 16 -23.04 -1.14 0.27
N PRO A 17 -24.35 -1.45 0.17
CA PRO A 17 -25.35 -0.98 1.12
C PRO A 17 -25.01 -1.25 2.59
N LYS A 18 -24.48 -2.44 2.92
CA LYS A 18 -24.04 -2.77 4.28
C LYS A 18 -22.87 -1.91 4.77
N VAL A 19 -22.00 -1.44 3.86
CA VAL A 19 -20.91 -0.51 4.21
C VAL A 19 -21.49 0.85 4.55
N PHE A 20 -22.43 1.34 3.74
CA PHE A 20 -23.14 2.60 4.00
C PHE A 20 -23.86 2.58 5.36
N GLU A 21 -24.64 1.52 5.62
CA GLU A 21 -25.36 1.37 6.91
C GLU A 21 -24.40 1.35 8.12
N LYS A 22 -23.26 0.69 8.01
CA LYS A 22 -22.25 0.67 9.08
C LYS A 22 -21.57 2.03 9.30
N MET A 23 -21.49 2.87 8.27
CA MET A 23 -20.88 4.20 8.35
C MET A 23 -21.85 5.29 8.84
N LYS A 24 -23.14 5.11 8.56
CA LYS A 24 -24.17 6.10 8.86
C LYS A 24 -24.14 6.62 10.31
N PRO A 25 -24.04 5.78 11.36
CA PRO A 25 -23.97 6.28 12.74
C PRO A 25 -22.81 7.24 12.99
N PHE A 26 -21.66 7.03 12.36
CA PHE A 26 -20.47 7.88 12.50
C PHE A 26 -20.57 9.22 11.76
N LEU A 27 -21.54 9.35 10.85
CA LEU A 27 -21.83 10.61 10.15
C LEU A 27 -22.89 11.43 10.88
N GLU A 28 -23.82 10.80 11.60
CA GLU A 28 -24.98 11.43 12.21
C GLU A 28 -24.86 11.59 13.74
N GLU A 29 -24.40 10.56 14.45
CA GLU A 29 -24.47 10.48 15.90
C GLU A 29 -23.11 10.34 16.59
N GLU A 30 -22.21 9.53 16.04
CA GLU A 30 -20.94 9.13 16.66
C GLU A 30 -19.73 9.86 16.03
N TYR A 31 -19.89 11.14 15.75
CA TYR A 31 -18.91 12.00 15.06
C TYR A 31 -17.73 12.47 15.93
N GLY A 32 -17.54 11.89 17.11
CA GLY A 32 -16.50 12.29 18.05
C GLY A 32 -15.08 12.18 17.51
N ASN A 33 -14.21 13.13 17.88
CA ASN A 33 -12.80 13.04 17.53
C ASN A 33 -12.15 11.87 18.30
N PRO A 34 -11.54 10.89 17.62
CA PRO A 34 -10.94 9.71 18.26
C PRO A 34 -9.77 10.04 19.19
N SER A 35 -9.16 11.23 19.08
CA SER A 35 -8.11 11.70 20.00
C SER A 35 -8.65 12.24 21.32
N SER A 36 -9.96 12.49 21.43
CA SER A 36 -10.60 13.01 22.66
C SER A 36 -10.77 11.91 23.72
N ILE A 37 -10.59 12.29 25.00
CA ILE A 37 -10.66 11.35 26.14
C ILE A 37 -12.09 11.06 26.63
N HIS A 38 -13.08 11.87 26.23
CA HIS A 38 -14.47 11.71 26.61
C HIS A 38 -15.18 10.59 25.82
N SER A 39 -16.42 10.25 26.21
CA SER A 39 -17.17 9.10 25.66
C SER A 39 -17.33 9.12 24.14
N PHE A 40 -17.60 10.28 23.53
CA PHE A 40 -17.72 10.40 22.08
C PHE A 40 -16.41 10.03 21.34
N GLY A 41 -15.26 10.53 21.87
CA GLY A 41 -13.95 10.19 21.27
C GLY A 41 -13.60 8.72 21.47
N ARG A 42 -13.93 8.13 22.62
CA ARG A 42 -13.69 6.71 22.88
C ARG A 42 -14.46 5.81 21.91
N LYS A 43 -15.75 6.10 21.62
CA LYS A 43 -16.55 5.33 20.65
C LYS A 43 -15.91 5.34 19.25
N ALA A 44 -15.53 6.53 18.77
CA ALA A 44 -14.87 6.65 17.47
C ALA A 44 -13.52 5.89 17.44
N ARG A 45 -12.75 5.94 18.54
CA ARG A 45 -11.48 5.20 18.65
C ARG A 45 -11.70 3.69 18.61
N VAL A 46 -12.66 3.16 19.35
CA VAL A 46 -12.98 1.73 19.35
C VAL A 46 -13.30 1.25 17.94
N ALA A 47 -14.15 1.96 17.20
CA ALA A 47 -14.52 1.60 15.84
C ALA A 47 -13.30 1.61 14.86
N ILE A 48 -12.35 2.54 15.07
CA ILE A 48 -11.11 2.56 14.26
C ILE A 48 -10.24 1.35 14.59
N GLU A 49 -10.08 0.99 15.86
CA GLU A 49 -9.25 -0.17 16.24
C GLU A 49 -9.90 -1.49 15.82
N GLU A 50 -11.21 -1.67 15.93
CA GLU A 50 -11.93 -2.82 15.39
C GLU A 50 -11.75 -2.97 13.87
N ALA A 51 -11.80 -1.85 13.13
CA ALA A 51 -11.52 -1.87 11.70
C ALA A 51 -10.07 -2.25 11.40
N ARG A 52 -9.12 -1.77 12.21
CA ARG A 52 -7.70 -2.09 12.12
C ARG A 52 -7.44 -3.58 12.34
N GLU A 53 -8.01 -4.15 13.40
CA GLU A 53 -7.93 -5.56 13.72
C GLU A 53 -8.52 -6.42 12.59
N THR A 54 -9.70 -6.07 12.09
CA THR A 54 -10.35 -6.77 10.97
C THR A 54 -9.47 -6.82 9.72
N ILE A 55 -8.83 -5.70 9.37
CA ILE A 55 -7.93 -5.64 8.21
C ILE A 55 -6.66 -6.47 8.47
N ALA A 56 -6.09 -6.35 9.64
CA ALA A 56 -4.89 -7.09 10.02
C ALA A 56 -5.12 -8.61 9.95
N ASP A 57 -6.21 -9.08 10.53
CA ASP A 57 -6.61 -10.50 10.48
C ASP A 57 -6.82 -10.98 9.03
N PHE A 58 -7.46 -10.15 8.19
CA PHE A 58 -7.74 -10.50 6.80
C PHE A 58 -6.49 -10.74 5.96
N ILE A 59 -5.38 -10.03 6.24
CA ILE A 59 -4.12 -10.16 5.49
C ILE A 59 -3.02 -10.89 6.24
N GLY A 60 -3.28 -11.39 7.46
CA GLY A 60 -2.29 -12.07 8.30
C GLY A 60 -1.22 -11.15 8.90
N ALA A 61 -1.54 -9.85 9.06
CA ALA A 61 -0.68 -8.84 9.69
C ALA A 61 -1.01 -8.66 11.19
N ASN A 62 -0.22 -7.83 11.90
CA ASN A 62 -0.56 -7.36 13.24
C ASN A 62 -1.34 -6.04 13.15
N PRO A 63 -2.27 -5.73 14.06
CA PRO A 63 -2.98 -4.45 14.05
C PRO A 63 -2.06 -3.24 14.08
N SER A 64 -0.92 -3.31 14.78
CA SER A 64 0.09 -2.24 14.82
C SER A 64 0.78 -1.96 13.49
N GLU A 65 0.66 -2.85 12.50
CA GLU A 65 1.21 -2.72 11.16
C GLU A 65 0.25 -2.03 10.18
N ILE A 66 -0.98 -1.73 10.60
CA ILE A 66 -2.00 -1.11 9.74
C ILE A 66 -2.05 0.41 9.98
N TYR A 67 -1.94 1.18 8.90
CA TYR A 67 -2.02 2.65 8.91
C TYR A 67 -3.11 3.12 7.97
N PHE A 68 -4.00 4.00 8.44
CA PHE A 68 -5.04 4.60 7.61
C PHE A 68 -4.53 5.87 6.93
N THR A 69 -4.81 5.99 5.62
CA THR A 69 -4.43 7.12 4.76
C THR A 69 -5.66 7.66 4.03
N SER A 70 -5.53 8.80 3.34
CA SER A 70 -6.64 9.40 2.57
C SER A 70 -6.91 8.68 1.25
N GLY A 71 -5.93 7.99 0.66
CA GLY A 71 -6.06 7.35 -0.65
C GLY A 71 -4.92 6.41 -0.99
N GLY A 72 -5.10 5.57 -2.04
CA GLY A 72 -4.06 4.68 -2.53
C GLY A 72 -2.80 5.45 -2.97
N THR A 73 -2.95 6.63 -3.55
CA THR A 73 -1.83 7.51 -3.91
C THR A 73 -1.04 7.96 -2.68
N GLU A 74 -1.73 8.42 -1.62
CA GLU A 74 -1.05 8.76 -0.36
C GLU A 74 -0.39 7.52 0.24
N ALA A 75 -1.08 6.38 0.21
CA ALA A 75 -0.56 5.11 0.73
C ALA A 75 0.76 4.72 0.06
N ASN A 76 0.80 4.71 -1.28
CA ASN A 76 2.00 4.41 -2.06
C ASN A 76 3.13 5.41 -1.78
N ASN A 77 2.85 6.72 -1.85
CA ASN A 77 3.83 7.76 -1.57
C ASN A 77 4.40 7.67 -0.14
N PHE A 78 3.52 7.44 0.85
CA PHE A 78 3.90 7.32 2.24
C PHE A 78 4.86 6.15 2.47
N LEU A 79 4.54 4.96 1.91
CA LEU A 79 5.38 3.78 2.02
C LEU A 79 6.70 3.96 1.28
N ILE A 80 6.64 4.28 -0.01
CA ILE A 80 7.83 4.35 -0.88
C ILE A 80 8.81 5.37 -0.34
N ARG A 81 8.38 6.62 -0.15
CA ARG A 81 9.27 7.69 0.34
C ARG A 81 9.75 7.43 1.77
N GLY A 82 8.88 6.93 2.64
CA GLY A 82 9.22 6.64 4.03
C GLY A 82 10.29 5.59 4.15
N ILE A 83 10.14 4.47 3.46
CA ILE A 83 11.06 3.33 3.53
C ILE A 83 12.38 3.65 2.83
N VAL A 84 12.31 4.17 1.61
CA VAL A 84 13.51 4.48 0.80
C VAL A 84 14.43 5.46 1.52
N ASN A 85 13.87 6.52 2.13
CA ASN A 85 14.68 7.47 2.91
C ASN A 85 15.23 6.87 4.21
N ALA A 86 14.45 6.00 4.89
CA ALA A 86 14.93 5.32 6.09
C ALA A 86 16.08 4.35 5.76
N GLU A 87 15.91 3.53 4.71
CA GLU A 87 16.94 2.60 4.24
C GLU A 87 18.22 3.33 3.79
N PHE A 88 18.09 4.43 3.07
CA PHE A 88 19.24 5.23 2.65
C PHE A 88 20.02 5.79 3.85
N ALA A 89 19.31 6.25 4.88
CA ALA A 89 19.93 6.77 6.10
C ALA A 89 20.70 5.70 6.90
N GLU A 90 20.28 4.42 6.80
CA GLU A 90 20.91 3.32 7.53
C GLU A 90 22.01 2.61 6.72
N SER A 91 21.81 2.40 5.43
CA SER A 91 22.65 1.54 4.59
C SER A 91 23.37 2.26 3.47
N CYS A 92 23.03 3.52 3.18
CA CYS A 92 23.52 4.29 2.04
C CYS A 92 23.24 3.61 0.67
N ARG A 93 22.28 2.67 0.61
CA ARG A 93 21.85 2.04 -0.64
C ARG A 93 20.87 2.96 -1.35
N ASP A 94 21.19 3.33 -2.58
CA ASP A 94 20.53 4.40 -3.34
C ASP A 94 19.74 3.90 -4.57
N GLU A 95 19.73 2.59 -4.86
CA GLU A 95 19.00 2.05 -6.00
C GLU A 95 17.63 1.49 -5.59
N ILE A 96 16.60 1.83 -6.40
CA ILE A 96 15.23 1.38 -6.24
C ILE A 96 14.71 0.83 -7.56
N ILE A 97 13.96 -0.26 -7.53
CA ILE A 97 13.44 -0.93 -8.73
C ILE A 97 11.92 -1.04 -8.71
N THR A 98 11.29 -0.90 -9.88
CA THR A 98 9.86 -1.10 -10.08
C THR A 98 9.59 -1.53 -11.53
N SER A 99 8.33 -1.82 -11.89
CA SER A 99 7.96 -2.06 -13.29
C SER A 99 7.52 -0.77 -13.99
N ASP A 100 7.61 -0.77 -15.32
CA ASP A 100 7.07 0.31 -16.17
C ASP A 100 5.54 0.29 -16.31
N ALA A 101 4.89 -0.76 -15.80
CA ALA A 101 3.44 -0.94 -15.84
C ALA A 101 2.73 -0.65 -14.50
N GLU A 102 3.41 0.04 -13.58
CA GLU A 102 2.84 0.44 -12.31
C GLU A 102 1.80 1.58 -12.48
N HIS A 103 0.95 1.74 -11.47
CA HIS A 103 0.09 2.92 -11.39
C HIS A 103 0.92 4.21 -11.24
N HIS A 104 0.44 5.34 -11.80
CA HIS A 104 1.11 6.65 -11.70
C HIS A 104 1.49 7.04 -10.26
N ALA A 105 0.70 6.67 -9.26
CA ALA A 105 1.05 6.90 -7.85
C ALA A 105 2.41 6.28 -7.43
N VAL A 106 2.86 5.24 -8.12
CA VAL A 106 4.18 4.62 -7.93
C VAL A 106 5.19 5.24 -8.89
N LEU A 107 4.88 5.31 -10.18
CA LEU A 107 5.79 5.83 -11.22
C LEU A 107 6.23 7.26 -10.95
N ASP A 108 5.29 8.18 -10.66
CA ASP A 108 5.59 9.58 -10.37
C ASP A 108 6.48 9.71 -9.13
N THR A 109 6.24 8.86 -8.12
CA THR A 109 7.08 8.83 -6.91
C THR A 109 8.51 8.37 -7.22
N TYR A 110 8.68 7.38 -8.09
CA TYR A 110 10.00 6.91 -8.53
C TYR A 110 10.72 7.97 -9.37
N GLU A 111 10.02 8.64 -10.28
CA GLU A 111 10.56 9.75 -11.07
C GLU A 111 11.07 10.91 -10.19
N GLU A 112 10.32 11.26 -9.14
CA GLU A 112 10.76 12.30 -8.21
C GLU A 112 11.95 11.88 -7.35
N LEU A 113 12.00 10.61 -6.92
CA LEU A 113 13.14 10.07 -6.19
C LEU A 113 14.41 10.03 -7.06
N ASP A 114 14.27 9.70 -8.34
CA ASP A 114 15.38 9.69 -9.31
C ASP A 114 15.98 11.09 -9.54
N LYS A 115 15.15 12.13 -9.48
CA LYS A 115 15.60 13.54 -9.53
C LYS A 115 16.34 14.01 -8.27
N SER A 116 16.38 13.17 -7.25
CA SER A 116 17.06 13.48 -5.96
C SER A 116 18.31 12.61 -5.75
N ASN A 117 18.37 11.85 -4.68
CA ASN A 117 19.56 11.08 -4.28
C ASN A 117 19.47 9.58 -4.64
N PHE A 118 18.43 9.17 -5.37
CA PHE A 118 18.18 7.78 -5.69
C PHE A 118 18.35 7.51 -7.18
N LYS A 119 18.53 6.25 -7.53
CA LYS A 119 18.56 5.74 -8.90
C LYS A 119 17.36 4.83 -9.10
N ALA A 120 16.34 5.34 -9.75
CA ALA A 120 15.16 4.58 -10.09
C ALA A 120 15.37 3.75 -11.36
N ARG A 121 15.10 2.47 -11.27
CA ARG A 121 15.24 1.54 -12.40
C ARG A 121 13.89 0.91 -12.72
N LEU A 122 13.37 1.19 -13.92
CA LEU A 122 12.13 0.62 -14.43
C LEU A 122 12.43 -0.68 -15.17
N ILE A 123 11.71 -1.73 -14.84
CA ILE A 123 11.80 -3.06 -15.48
C ILE A 123 10.64 -3.20 -16.45
N GLU A 124 10.94 -3.36 -17.73
CA GLU A 124 9.94 -3.60 -18.77
C GLU A 124 9.19 -4.90 -18.53
N VAL A 125 7.85 -4.80 -18.56
CA VAL A 125 6.97 -5.97 -18.50
C VAL A 125 6.94 -6.70 -19.86
N ASN A 126 6.51 -7.96 -19.85
CA ASN A 126 6.30 -8.72 -21.06
C ASN A 126 4.96 -8.36 -21.75
N ASN A 127 4.67 -9.00 -22.90
CA ASN A 127 3.44 -8.77 -23.68
C ASN A 127 2.14 -9.12 -22.92
N GLN A 128 2.23 -9.76 -21.76
CA GLN A 128 1.11 -10.04 -20.87
C GLN A 128 1.05 -9.05 -19.69
N THR A 129 1.82 -7.97 -19.74
CA THR A 129 1.95 -6.98 -18.66
C THR A 129 2.42 -7.60 -17.34
N LYS A 130 3.28 -8.63 -17.41
CA LYS A 130 3.87 -9.30 -16.24
C LYS A 130 5.35 -9.01 -16.16
N VAL A 131 5.82 -8.85 -14.93
CA VAL A 131 7.26 -8.72 -14.65
C VAL A 131 7.91 -10.10 -14.75
N GLU A 132 9.03 -10.19 -15.48
CA GLU A 132 9.82 -11.41 -15.62
C GLU A 132 10.84 -11.51 -14.46
N LEU A 133 10.85 -12.65 -13.76
CA LEU A 133 11.74 -12.89 -12.62
C LEU A 133 13.23 -12.75 -12.97
N SER A 134 13.60 -13.16 -14.18
CA SER A 134 14.95 -13.02 -14.70
C SER A 134 15.38 -11.56 -14.85
N LYS A 135 14.48 -10.70 -15.34
CA LYS A 135 14.75 -9.26 -15.46
C LYS A 135 14.91 -8.61 -14.07
N ILE A 136 14.09 -9.02 -13.08
CA ILE A 136 14.26 -8.56 -11.69
C ILE A 136 15.64 -8.96 -11.18
N SER A 137 16.00 -10.24 -11.28
CA SER A 137 17.28 -10.76 -10.80
C SER A 137 18.49 -10.04 -11.42
N ASN A 138 18.41 -9.72 -12.70
CA ASN A 138 19.47 -9.02 -13.45
C ASN A 138 19.53 -7.51 -13.12
N SER A 139 18.46 -6.93 -12.61
CA SER A 139 18.38 -5.50 -12.25
C SER A 139 18.85 -5.20 -10.83
N ILE A 140 19.05 -6.22 -10.01
CA ILE A 140 19.48 -6.07 -8.62
C ILE A 140 20.99 -5.90 -8.54
N SER A 141 21.45 -4.90 -7.80
CA SER A 141 22.85 -4.69 -7.41
C SER A 141 23.01 -4.72 -5.87
N THR A 142 24.24 -4.57 -5.40
CA THR A 142 24.55 -4.41 -3.96
C THR A 142 23.98 -3.10 -3.38
N LYS A 143 23.61 -2.14 -4.24
CA LYS A 143 23.04 -0.85 -3.86
C LYS A 143 21.50 -0.83 -3.89
N THR A 144 20.86 -1.88 -4.39
CA THR A 144 19.41 -1.96 -4.44
C THR A 144 18.84 -2.16 -3.03
N SER A 145 18.01 -1.22 -2.57
CA SER A 145 17.42 -1.21 -1.22
C SER A 145 15.94 -1.52 -1.21
N PHE A 146 15.23 -1.16 -2.29
CA PHE A 146 13.77 -1.18 -2.32
C PHE A 146 13.25 -1.64 -3.68
N ALA A 147 12.18 -2.41 -3.65
CA ALA A 147 11.44 -2.84 -4.84
C ALA A 147 9.93 -2.65 -4.63
N SER A 148 9.24 -2.18 -5.68
CA SER A 148 7.79 -2.07 -5.69
C SER A 148 7.24 -2.73 -6.95
N PHE A 149 6.34 -3.70 -6.80
CA PHE A 149 5.66 -4.33 -7.93
C PHE A 149 4.19 -4.53 -7.59
N MET A 150 3.29 -4.03 -8.45
CA MET A 150 1.85 -4.21 -8.24
C MET A 150 1.48 -5.70 -8.28
N TYR A 151 0.51 -6.09 -7.45
CA TYR A 151 0.06 -7.48 -7.45
C TYR A 151 -0.83 -7.80 -8.65
N ALA A 152 -1.79 -6.91 -8.95
CA ALA A 152 -2.64 -7.03 -10.13
C ALA A 152 -2.69 -5.71 -10.89
N ASN A 153 -2.50 -5.77 -12.21
CA ASN A 153 -2.51 -4.58 -13.05
C ASN A 153 -3.94 -4.05 -13.23
N ASN A 154 -4.11 -2.73 -13.10
CA ASN A 154 -5.41 -2.06 -13.14
C ASN A 154 -6.04 -2.00 -14.54
N GLU A 155 -5.27 -2.15 -15.59
CA GLU A 155 -5.72 -2.05 -16.99
C GLU A 155 -5.93 -3.43 -17.61
N THR A 156 -4.96 -4.31 -17.47
CA THR A 156 -4.96 -5.63 -18.11
C THR A 156 -5.50 -6.75 -17.21
N GLY A 157 -5.52 -6.55 -15.89
CA GLY A 157 -5.88 -7.58 -14.90
C GLY A 157 -4.80 -8.64 -14.72
N SER A 158 -3.62 -8.48 -15.32
CA SER A 158 -2.51 -9.40 -15.16
C SER A 158 -2.04 -9.48 -13.71
N ILE A 159 -1.80 -10.69 -13.21
CA ILE A 159 -1.35 -10.95 -11.84
C ILE A 159 0.15 -11.25 -11.87
N ASN A 160 0.93 -10.48 -11.11
CA ASN A 160 2.36 -10.69 -10.95
C ASN A 160 2.66 -11.80 -9.92
N PRO A 161 3.76 -12.55 -10.09
CA PRO A 161 4.19 -13.63 -9.20
C PRO A 161 4.86 -13.05 -7.93
N VAL A 162 4.05 -12.41 -7.07
CA VAL A 162 4.54 -11.65 -5.89
C VAL A 162 5.34 -12.51 -4.91
N LYS A 163 4.96 -13.77 -4.72
CA LYS A 163 5.69 -14.70 -3.85
C LYS A 163 7.08 -14.98 -4.39
N GLU A 164 7.18 -15.32 -5.66
CA GLU A 164 8.44 -15.62 -6.33
C GLU A 164 9.34 -14.37 -6.41
N ILE A 165 8.76 -13.20 -6.59
CA ILE A 165 9.48 -11.91 -6.50
C ILE A 165 10.08 -11.75 -5.10
N SER A 166 9.29 -11.99 -4.05
CA SER A 166 9.76 -11.94 -2.67
C SER A 166 10.92 -12.90 -2.41
N GLU A 167 10.87 -14.12 -2.95
CA GLU A 167 11.93 -15.12 -2.83
C GLU A 167 13.25 -14.67 -3.45
N ILE A 168 13.22 -13.82 -4.47
CA ILE A 168 14.42 -13.21 -5.09
C ILE A 168 14.96 -12.06 -4.24
N LEU A 169 14.08 -11.22 -3.70
CA LEU A 169 14.44 -9.97 -3.01
C LEU A 169 14.91 -10.19 -1.58
N LYS A 170 14.24 -11.09 -0.84
CA LYS A 170 14.45 -11.32 0.58
C LYS A 170 15.87 -11.76 0.96
N PRO A 171 16.54 -12.69 0.24
CA PRO A 171 17.92 -13.09 0.55
C PRO A 171 18.93 -11.93 0.39
N LYS A 172 18.57 -10.90 -0.37
CA LYS A 172 19.41 -9.72 -0.63
C LYS A 172 19.08 -8.55 0.29
N ASN A 173 18.19 -8.74 1.28
CA ASN A 173 17.69 -7.69 2.19
C ASN A 173 17.15 -6.47 1.43
N ILE A 174 16.44 -6.70 0.32
CA ILE A 174 15.73 -5.67 -0.43
C ILE A 174 14.32 -5.60 0.12
N PHE A 175 13.88 -4.40 0.49
CA PHE A 175 12.53 -4.18 0.98
C PHE A 175 11.52 -4.34 -0.15
N PHE A 176 10.47 -5.11 0.08
CA PHE A 176 9.46 -5.39 -0.93
C PHE A 176 8.09 -4.79 -0.60
N HIS A 177 7.68 -3.83 -1.42
CA HIS A 177 6.35 -3.26 -1.44
C HIS A 177 5.53 -3.81 -2.60
N THR A 178 4.23 -4.03 -2.36
CA THR A 178 3.28 -4.33 -3.43
C THR A 178 2.08 -3.38 -3.40
N ASP A 179 1.74 -2.79 -4.54
CA ASP A 179 0.45 -2.12 -4.73
C ASP A 179 -0.62 -3.20 -4.91
N ALA A 180 -1.44 -3.40 -3.89
CA ALA A 180 -2.54 -4.36 -3.87
C ALA A 180 -3.92 -3.71 -4.09
N VAL A 181 -3.97 -2.46 -4.57
CA VAL A 181 -5.22 -1.72 -4.78
C VAL A 181 -6.21 -2.50 -5.64
N GLN A 182 -5.74 -3.21 -6.66
CA GLN A 182 -6.60 -4.02 -7.53
C GLN A 182 -6.79 -5.47 -7.07
N SER A 183 -5.91 -5.99 -6.23
CA SER A 183 -5.92 -7.39 -5.78
C SER A 183 -6.61 -7.61 -4.44
N PHE A 184 -6.50 -6.64 -3.53
CA PHE A 184 -7.08 -6.72 -2.18
C PHE A 184 -8.59 -7.00 -2.22
N GLY A 185 -9.02 -8.02 -1.49
CA GLY A 185 -10.43 -8.45 -1.44
C GLY A 185 -10.94 -9.18 -2.69
N LYS A 186 -10.13 -9.35 -3.74
CA LYS A 186 -10.48 -10.04 -4.99
C LYS A 186 -9.71 -11.35 -5.18
N ILE A 187 -8.46 -11.37 -4.74
CA ILE A 187 -7.63 -12.59 -4.68
C ILE A 187 -7.04 -12.72 -3.27
N PRO A 188 -6.61 -13.92 -2.86
CA PRO A 188 -6.02 -14.11 -1.54
C PRO A 188 -4.75 -13.26 -1.35
N VAL A 189 -4.71 -12.54 -0.22
CA VAL A 189 -3.54 -11.74 0.18
C VAL A 189 -3.22 -12.09 1.62
N ASN A 190 -2.09 -12.75 1.83
CA ASN A 190 -1.49 -12.95 3.15
C ASN A 190 -0.05 -12.46 3.10
N VAL A 191 0.24 -11.39 3.82
CA VAL A 191 1.54 -10.70 3.73
C VAL A 191 2.72 -11.57 4.21
N LYS A 192 2.47 -12.51 5.15
CA LYS A 192 3.49 -13.44 5.65
C LYS A 192 3.81 -14.52 4.64
N GLU A 193 2.77 -15.13 4.06
CA GLU A 193 2.89 -16.20 3.06
C GLU A 193 3.49 -15.71 1.74
N LEU A 194 3.14 -14.49 1.34
CA LEU A 194 3.66 -13.84 0.13
C LEU A 194 5.03 -13.21 0.35
N GLY A 195 5.48 -13.08 1.61
CA GLY A 195 6.77 -12.49 1.94
C GLY A 195 6.87 -10.99 1.69
N ILE A 196 5.74 -10.29 1.69
CA ILE A 196 5.62 -8.84 1.46
C ILE A 196 6.02 -8.09 2.73
N ASP A 197 6.82 -7.03 2.61
CA ASP A 197 7.19 -6.14 3.71
C ASP A 197 6.24 -4.95 3.85
N ALA A 198 5.69 -4.46 2.74
CA ALA A 198 4.72 -3.39 2.72
C ALA A 198 3.63 -3.61 1.64
N LEU A 199 2.41 -3.17 1.94
CA LEU A 199 1.27 -3.31 1.05
C LEU A 199 0.40 -2.06 1.12
N SER A 200 -0.04 -1.58 -0.05
CA SER A 200 -1.05 -0.53 -0.16
C SER A 200 -2.38 -1.08 -0.72
N ALA A 201 -3.50 -0.59 -0.20
CA ALA A 201 -4.83 -0.94 -0.67
C ALA A 201 -5.79 0.25 -0.64
N SER A 202 -6.91 0.15 -1.34
CA SER A 202 -7.88 1.23 -1.47
C SER A 202 -9.32 0.74 -1.36
N ALA A 203 -10.10 1.33 -0.44
CA ALA A 203 -11.45 0.90 -0.14
C ALA A 203 -12.43 1.03 -1.32
N HIS A 204 -12.28 2.06 -2.17
CA HIS A 204 -13.20 2.27 -3.29
C HIS A 204 -13.09 1.24 -4.41
N LYS A 205 -12.09 0.37 -4.38
CA LYS A 205 -11.94 -0.77 -5.31
C LYS A 205 -12.64 -2.04 -4.81
N ILE A 206 -13.12 -2.02 -3.56
CA ILE A 206 -13.80 -3.14 -2.88
C ILE A 206 -15.13 -2.69 -2.25
N ASN A 207 -15.88 -1.88 -2.97
CA ASN A 207 -17.20 -1.39 -2.56
C ASN A 207 -17.21 -0.51 -1.28
N GLY A 208 -16.07 0.08 -0.92
CA GLY A 208 -15.95 1.12 0.08
C GLY A 208 -16.14 2.53 -0.49
N ILE A 209 -16.00 3.57 0.33
CA ILE A 209 -16.19 4.96 -0.10
C ILE A 209 -14.99 5.50 -0.89
N LEU A 210 -15.27 6.29 -1.94
CA LEU A 210 -14.34 7.12 -2.70
C LEU A 210 -14.47 8.57 -2.24
N PRO A 211 -13.47 9.40 -2.32
CA PRO A 211 -12.19 9.46 -1.62
C PRO A 211 -12.42 9.99 -0.22
N SER A 212 -12.62 9.21 0.75
CA SER A 212 -12.62 9.66 2.12
C SER A 212 -11.58 8.90 2.92
N LYS A 213 -10.63 9.58 3.48
CA LYS A 213 -9.81 9.36 4.70
C LYS A 213 -9.61 7.92 5.24
N ARG A 214 -9.82 6.82 4.46
CA ARG A 214 -9.70 5.44 4.94
C ARG A 214 -9.24 4.46 3.87
N ASN A 215 -8.16 4.76 3.19
CA ASN A 215 -7.31 3.75 2.58
C ASN A 215 -6.23 3.41 3.61
N TRP A 216 -5.60 2.26 3.45
CA TRP A 216 -4.66 1.80 4.46
C TRP A 216 -3.43 1.21 3.80
N VAL A 217 -2.37 1.15 4.58
CA VAL A 217 -1.12 0.48 4.28
C VAL A 217 -0.84 -0.53 5.38
N CYS A 218 -0.19 -1.62 5.04
CA CYS A 218 0.44 -2.52 5.97
C CYS A 218 1.95 -2.35 5.86
N LEU A 219 2.61 -2.18 7.01
CA LEU A 219 4.06 -2.12 7.12
C LEU A 219 4.49 -3.11 8.21
N ARG A 220 5.23 -4.14 7.85
CA ARG A 220 5.63 -5.20 8.78
C ARG A 220 6.56 -4.69 9.90
N GLU A 221 6.42 -5.27 11.06
CA GLU A 221 7.03 -4.85 12.33
C GLU A 221 8.56 -4.66 12.25
N LYS A 222 9.28 -5.47 11.46
CA LYS A 222 10.73 -5.36 11.25
C LYS A 222 11.16 -3.92 10.87
N TRP A 223 10.28 -3.17 10.18
CA TRP A 223 10.56 -1.83 9.64
C TRP A 223 9.83 -0.72 10.39
N ASN A 224 8.93 -1.07 11.30
CA ASN A 224 8.14 -0.11 12.07
C ASN A 224 9.03 0.80 12.93
N THR A 225 10.16 0.30 13.41
CA THR A 225 11.11 1.05 14.26
C THR A 225 11.84 2.14 13.46
N ALA A 226 12.38 1.81 12.29
CA ALA A 226 13.03 2.77 11.41
C ALA A 226 12.03 3.83 10.90
N PHE A 227 10.85 3.40 10.47
CA PHE A 227 9.78 4.26 10.01
C PHE A 227 9.20 5.16 11.11
N SER A 228 9.02 4.65 12.32
CA SER A 228 8.59 5.44 13.49
C SER A 228 9.63 6.49 13.89
N SER A 229 10.93 6.22 13.68
CA SER A 229 12.00 7.21 13.89
C SER A 229 11.94 8.33 12.86
N LEU A 230 11.62 7.99 11.61
CA LEU A 230 11.47 8.98 10.53
C LEU A 230 10.23 9.86 10.74
N ILE A 231 9.09 9.29 11.09
CA ILE A 231 7.88 10.07 11.42
C ILE A 231 8.16 11.02 12.59
N ARG A 232 8.81 10.55 13.67
CA ARG A 232 9.20 11.40 14.80
C ARG A 232 10.14 12.55 14.40
N ARG A 233 11.02 12.32 13.42
CA ARG A 233 11.91 13.40 12.90
C ARG A 233 11.13 14.43 12.07
N ILE A 234 10.17 13.98 11.25
CA ILE A 234 9.33 14.87 10.43
C ILE A 234 8.39 15.72 11.31
N THR A 235 7.78 15.10 12.33
CA THR A 235 6.84 15.80 13.24
C THR A 235 7.52 16.72 14.25
N ARG A 236 8.82 16.53 14.55
CA ARG A 236 9.59 17.42 15.43
C ARG A 236 10.18 18.65 14.73
N LYS A 237 10.08 18.77 13.40
CA LYS A 237 10.53 19.93 12.63
C LYS A 237 9.41 20.95 12.34
N LYS A 238 8.25 20.79 12.96
CA LYS A 238 7.21 21.80 13.09
C LYS A 238 7.14 22.26 14.54
#